data_704ca571918af56f3c7aaec789487efe
#
_entry.id   704ca571918af56f3c7aaec789487efe
#
_cell.length_a   1.000
_cell.length_b   1.000
_cell.length_c   1.000
_cell.angle_alpha   90.00
_cell.angle_beta   90.00
_cell.angle_gamma   90.00
#
_symmetry.space_group_name_H-M   'P 1'
#
loop_
_entity.id
_entity.type
_entity.pdbx_description
1 polymer ?
#
loop_
_entity_poly.entity_id
_entity_poly.type
_entity_poly.pdbx_seq_one_letter_code
_entity_poly.pdbx_strand_id
1 'polypeptide(L)'
;MDNKELYVMMSMKQLYFALLKHREISIKDLSELLGLDERILYSKIKELGRYVTIVNNKIKLNDPLLFAIQLLKQGYSFKDVTKYLDWHDFEKFSAEILGAHKYIVKTNFRLTKPVRLEIDVIGIDLGSGRGIFIDCKHWIHGISRKTLMEIAEKHILRIKKFIKYYSWAKTKWTYFRYLRKIVPIIVTLTTPSIRMHENVLIVSIQELNSTLLDLNMVLDLFGIEPIPVY
;
A
#
# COMPACT_ATOMS: atom_id res chain seq x y z
N MET A 1 -3.51 11.05 -33.63
CA MET A 1 -3.39 9.64 -33.23
C MET A 1 -4.25 8.82 -34.17
N ASP A 2 -3.65 7.90 -34.89
CA ASP A 2 -4.35 7.04 -35.88
C ASP A 2 -5.28 6.06 -35.10
N ASN A 3 -6.43 5.69 -35.74
CA ASN A 3 -7.37 4.71 -35.13
C ASN A 3 -6.69 3.37 -34.76
N LYS A 4 -5.62 3.01 -35.46
CA LYS A 4 -4.83 1.82 -35.19
C LYS A 4 -3.99 1.94 -33.92
N GLU A 5 -3.39 3.11 -33.67
CA GLU A 5 -2.65 3.42 -32.45
C GLU A 5 -3.56 3.45 -31.22
N LEU A 6 -4.76 4.03 -31.38
CA LEU A 6 -5.77 4.06 -30.33
C LEU A 6 -6.24 2.65 -29.95
N TYR A 7 -6.49 1.80 -30.94
CA TYR A 7 -6.90 0.40 -30.72
C TYR A 7 -5.80 -0.42 -30.00
N VAL A 8 -4.54 -0.27 -30.39
CA VAL A 8 -3.39 -0.92 -29.75
C VAL A 8 -3.23 -0.45 -28.31
N MET A 9 -3.36 0.84 -28.05
CA MET A 9 -3.25 1.41 -26.71
C MET A 9 -4.39 0.94 -25.79
N MET A 10 -5.62 0.88 -26.29
CA MET A 10 -6.76 0.34 -25.54
C MET A 10 -6.58 -1.16 -25.22
N SER A 11 -6.08 -1.95 -26.16
CA SER A 11 -5.83 -3.38 -25.96
C SER A 11 -4.73 -3.64 -24.94
N MET A 12 -3.69 -2.79 -24.89
CA MET A 12 -2.61 -2.90 -23.89
C MET A 12 -3.11 -2.57 -22.48
N LYS A 13 -3.91 -1.52 -22.34
CA LYS A 13 -4.54 -1.19 -21.05
C LYS A 13 -5.38 -2.35 -20.53
N GLN A 14 -6.20 -2.95 -21.38
CA GLN A 14 -7.02 -4.11 -21.01
C GLN A 14 -6.17 -5.32 -20.61
N LEU A 15 -5.08 -5.59 -21.35
CA LEU A 15 -4.13 -6.65 -21.02
C LEU A 15 -3.54 -6.45 -19.61
N TYR A 16 -3.04 -5.26 -19.30
CA TYR A 16 -2.43 -4.97 -18.00
C TYR A 16 -3.41 -5.16 -16.85
N PHE A 17 -4.63 -4.67 -17.03
CA PHE A 17 -5.65 -4.81 -15.98
C PHE A 17 -6.18 -6.23 -15.85
N ALA A 18 -6.25 -7.00 -16.94
CA ALA A 18 -6.57 -8.42 -16.89
C ALA A 18 -5.51 -9.20 -16.10
N LEU A 19 -4.22 -8.92 -16.32
CA LEU A 19 -3.12 -9.53 -15.57
C LEU A 19 -3.15 -9.15 -14.08
N LEU A 20 -3.40 -7.89 -13.74
CA LEU A 20 -3.57 -7.46 -12.34
C LEU A 20 -4.77 -8.13 -11.68
N LYS A 21 -5.86 -8.29 -12.39
CA LYS A 21 -7.10 -8.89 -11.87
C LYS A 21 -6.98 -10.38 -11.61
N HIS A 22 -6.44 -11.11 -12.58
CA HIS A 22 -6.45 -12.57 -12.56
C HIS A 22 -5.20 -13.19 -11.93
N ARG A 23 -4.08 -12.45 -11.88
CA ARG A 23 -2.76 -12.90 -11.36
C ARG A 23 -2.18 -14.08 -12.11
N GLU A 24 -2.98 -15.07 -12.44
CA GLU A 24 -2.68 -16.22 -13.28
C GLU A 24 -3.87 -16.49 -14.21
N ILE A 25 -3.63 -16.62 -15.51
CA ILE A 25 -4.67 -16.85 -16.52
C ILE A 25 -4.06 -17.64 -17.69
N SER A 26 -4.85 -18.53 -18.33
CA SER A 26 -4.39 -19.21 -19.53
C SER A 26 -4.28 -18.27 -20.72
N ILE A 27 -3.37 -18.57 -21.66
CA ILE A 27 -3.23 -17.78 -22.89
C ILE A 27 -4.56 -17.75 -23.65
N LYS A 28 -5.25 -18.90 -23.73
CA LYS A 28 -6.54 -19.04 -24.39
C LYS A 28 -7.60 -18.13 -23.75
N ASP A 29 -7.79 -18.22 -22.42
CA ASP A 29 -8.82 -17.43 -21.73
C ASP A 29 -8.54 -15.94 -21.86
N LEU A 30 -7.25 -15.54 -21.81
CA LEU A 30 -6.86 -14.15 -21.97
C LEU A 30 -7.07 -13.65 -23.43
N SER A 31 -6.80 -14.50 -24.42
CA SER A 31 -7.08 -14.25 -25.83
C SER A 31 -8.58 -14.01 -26.06
N GLU A 32 -9.44 -14.89 -25.55
CA GLU A 32 -10.89 -14.75 -25.61
C GLU A 32 -11.39 -13.49 -24.88
N LEU A 33 -10.87 -13.22 -23.69
CA LEU A 33 -11.23 -12.04 -22.89
C LEU A 33 -10.90 -10.72 -23.59
N LEU A 34 -9.78 -10.67 -24.32
CA LEU A 34 -9.30 -9.45 -24.97
C LEU A 34 -9.71 -9.37 -26.43
N GLY A 35 -10.28 -10.42 -27.02
CA GLY A 35 -10.57 -10.51 -28.45
C GLY A 35 -9.31 -10.43 -29.33
N LEU A 36 -8.16 -10.90 -28.82
CA LEU A 36 -6.86 -10.87 -29.51
C LEU A 36 -6.46 -12.28 -29.98
N ASP A 37 -5.82 -12.38 -31.14
CA ASP A 37 -5.18 -13.60 -31.59
C ASP A 37 -4.07 -14.01 -30.59
N GLU A 38 -3.94 -15.33 -30.31
CA GLU A 38 -2.97 -15.85 -29.33
C GLU A 38 -1.53 -15.51 -29.70
N ARG A 39 -1.17 -15.44 -30.99
CA ARG A 39 0.20 -15.09 -31.44
C ARG A 39 0.50 -13.62 -31.13
N ILE A 40 -0.46 -12.73 -31.36
CA ILE A 40 -0.34 -11.30 -31.04
C ILE A 40 -0.21 -11.13 -29.53
N LEU A 41 -1.05 -11.83 -28.77
CA LEU A 41 -1.04 -11.81 -27.33
C LEU A 41 0.31 -12.30 -26.78
N TYR A 42 0.82 -13.42 -27.29
CA TYR A 42 2.10 -13.98 -26.90
C TYR A 42 3.27 -13.02 -27.12
N SER A 43 3.29 -12.33 -28.27
CA SER A 43 4.29 -11.28 -28.54
C SER A 43 4.25 -10.17 -27.51
N LYS A 44 3.03 -9.65 -27.20
CA LYS A 44 2.83 -8.57 -26.21
C LYS A 44 3.21 -9.00 -24.80
N ILE A 45 2.93 -10.24 -24.41
CA ILE A 45 3.30 -10.76 -23.10
C ILE A 45 4.83 -10.86 -22.97
N LYS A 46 5.54 -11.25 -24.04
CA LYS A 46 7.00 -11.25 -24.03
C LYS A 46 7.62 -9.88 -23.77
N GLU A 47 6.98 -8.81 -24.25
CA GLU A 47 7.43 -7.43 -23.99
C GLU A 47 7.38 -7.06 -22.51
N LEU A 48 6.53 -7.72 -21.71
CA LEU A 48 6.43 -7.51 -20.26
C LEU A 48 7.62 -8.06 -19.48
N GLY A 49 8.44 -8.93 -20.10
CA GLY A 49 9.71 -9.40 -19.55
C GLY A 49 9.59 -9.95 -18.14
N ARG A 50 10.32 -9.36 -17.20
CA ARG A 50 10.41 -9.82 -15.80
C ARG A 50 9.09 -9.80 -15.00
N TYR A 51 8.08 -9.10 -15.49
CA TYR A 51 6.80 -8.97 -14.76
C TYR A 51 5.93 -10.21 -14.86
N VAL A 52 6.14 -11.04 -15.88
CA VAL A 52 5.33 -12.22 -16.12
C VAL A 52 6.19 -13.45 -16.38
N THR A 53 5.66 -14.61 -16.05
CA THR A 53 6.24 -15.91 -16.39
C THR A 53 5.18 -16.74 -17.10
N ILE A 54 5.56 -17.46 -18.15
CA ILE A 54 4.68 -18.39 -18.87
C ILE A 54 5.10 -19.82 -18.49
N VAL A 55 4.18 -20.54 -17.86
CA VAL A 55 4.38 -21.96 -17.48
C VAL A 55 3.12 -22.74 -17.84
N ASN A 56 3.28 -23.86 -18.54
CA ASN A 56 2.18 -24.75 -18.92
C ASN A 56 1.00 -24.01 -19.61
N ASN A 57 1.31 -23.15 -20.56
CA ASN A 57 0.33 -22.32 -21.29
C ASN A 57 -0.48 -21.35 -20.42
N LYS A 58 -0.01 -21.08 -19.20
CA LYS A 58 -0.57 -20.08 -18.28
C LYS A 58 0.41 -18.93 -18.10
N ILE A 59 -0.12 -17.73 -18.07
CA ILE A 59 0.59 -16.49 -17.78
C ILE A 59 0.41 -16.23 -16.29
N LYS A 60 1.51 -16.08 -15.58
CA LYS A 60 1.52 -15.72 -14.16
C LYS A 60 2.19 -14.36 -13.97
N LEU A 61 1.52 -13.46 -13.27
CA LEU A 61 2.09 -12.19 -12.83
C LEU A 61 3.00 -12.45 -11.63
N ASN A 62 4.31 -12.16 -11.78
CA ASN A 62 5.32 -12.51 -10.79
C ASN A 62 5.20 -11.68 -9.51
N ASP A 63 5.06 -10.36 -9.66
CA ASP A 63 4.89 -9.42 -8.56
C ASP A 63 3.84 -8.37 -8.94
N PRO A 64 2.60 -8.52 -8.45
CA PRO A 64 1.51 -7.60 -8.74
C PRO A 64 1.77 -6.18 -8.29
N LEU A 65 2.45 -6.00 -7.16
CA LEU A 65 2.75 -4.68 -6.64
C LEU A 65 3.79 -3.97 -7.50
N LEU A 66 4.89 -4.64 -7.83
CA LEU A 66 5.91 -4.08 -8.71
C LEU A 66 5.33 -3.72 -10.09
N PHE A 67 4.44 -4.56 -10.61
CA PHE A 67 3.75 -4.31 -11.86
C PHE A 67 2.80 -3.10 -11.75
N ALA A 68 2.02 -3.01 -10.66
CA ALA A 68 1.16 -1.86 -10.39
C ALA A 68 1.97 -0.55 -10.30
N ILE A 69 3.10 -0.54 -9.58
CA ILE A 69 4.00 0.62 -9.50
C ILE A 69 4.50 1.02 -10.89
N GLN A 70 4.84 0.05 -11.73
CA GLN A 70 5.27 0.32 -13.11
C GLN A 70 4.16 0.99 -13.94
N LEU A 71 2.91 0.52 -13.80
CA LEU A 71 1.77 1.13 -14.50
C LEU A 71 1.52 2.57 -14.03
N LEU A 72 1.65 2.84 -12.74
CA LEU A 72 1.55 4.20 -12.20
C LEU A 72 2.64 5.12 -12.78
N LYS A 73 3.88 4.63 -12.91
CA LYS A 73 4.98 5.36 -13.56
C LYS A 73 4.74 5.63 -15.05
N GLN A 74 3.98 4.77 -15.72
CA GLN A 74 3.54 4.96 -17.11
C GLN A 74 2.34 5.91 -17.24
N GLY A 75 1.84 6.48 -16.15
CA GLY A 75 0.75 7.45 -16.16
C GLY A 75 -0.65 6.85 -16.09
N TYR A 76 -0.79 5.54 -15.81
CA TYR A 76 -2.11 4.96 -15.55
C TYR A 76 -2.72 5.52 -14.27
N SER A 77 -4.06 5.67 -14.28
CA SER A 77 -4.78 6.22 -13.13
C SER A 77 -4.56 5.38 -11.87
N PHE A 78 -4.23 6.06 -10.77
CA PHE A 78 -4.05 5.43 -9.47
C PHE A 78 -5.29 4.60 -9.07
N LYS A 79 -6.48 5.19 -9.20
CA LYS A 79 -7.76 4.54 -8.90
C LYS A 79 -7.97 3.27 -9.71
N ASP A 80 -7.58 3.26 -10.99
CA ASP A 80 -7.76 2.11 -11.86
C ASP A 80 -6.79 0.97 -11.54
N VAL A 81 -5.56 1.29 -11.16
CA VAL A 81 -4.53 0.30 -10.84
C VAL A 81 -4.79 -0.33 -9.46
N THR A 82 -5.00 0.48 -8.43
CA THR A 82 -5.07 0.01 -7.04
C THR A 82 -6.31 -0.80 -6.70
N LYS A 83 -7.39 -0.70 -7.47
CA LYS A 83 -8.58 -1.54 -7.28
C LYS A 83 -8.33 -3.04 -7.51
N TYR A 84 -7.22 -3.41 -8.18
CA TYR A 84 -6.81 -4.79 -8.42
C TYR A 84 -5.73 -5.28 -7.45
N LEU A 85 -5.20 -4.41 -6.60
CA LEU A 85 -4.35 -4.81 -5.50
C LEU A 85 -5.22 -5.37 -4.39
N ASP A 86 -4.78 -6.46 -3.77
CA ASP A 86 -5.43 -6.98 -2.58
C ASP A 86 -4.95 -6.25 -1.32
N TRP A 87 -5.50 -6.59 -0.15
CA TRP A 87 -5.12 -5.97 1.11
C TRP A 87 -3.62 -6.14 1.43
N HIS A 88 -3.08 -7.31 1.15
CA HIS A 88 -1.66 -7.59 1.38
C HIS A 88 -0.73 -6.78 0.48
N ASP A 89 -1.10 -6.60 -0.80
CA ASP A 89 -0.39 -5.72 -1.73
C ASP A 89 -0.44 -4.26 -1.24
N PHE A 90 -1.57 -3.85 -0.65
CA PHE A 90 -1.76 -2.49 -0.13
C PHE A 90 -0.86 -2.19 1.07
N GLU A 91 -0.72 -3.14 2.00
CA GLU A 91 0.24 -3.04 3.11
C GLU A 91 1.69 -2.97 2.60
N LYS A 92 2.04 -3.84 1.65
CA LYS A 92 3.36 -3.81 1.01
C LYS A 92 3.63 -2.48 0.32
N PHE A 93 2.65 -1.92 -0.38
CA PHE A 93 2.80 -0.64 -1.06
C PHE A 93 3.06 0.49 -0.07
N SER A 94 2.33 0.52 1.05
CA SER A 94 2.60 1.46 2.14
C SER A 94 4.01 1.29 2.72
N ALA A 95 4.47 0.06 2.85
CA ALA A 95 5.82 -0.28 3.31
C ALA A 95 6.91 0.18 2.33
N GLU A 96 6.71 -0.03 1.02
CA GLU A 96 7.64 0.44 -0.02
C GLU A 96 7.78 1.97 -0.03
N ILE A 97 6.67 2.70 0.15
CA ILE A 97 6.69 4.16 0.27
C ILE A 97 7.52 4.58 1.49
N LEU A 98 7.30 3.98 2.67
CA LEU A 98 8.12 4.26 3.86
C LEU A 98 9.60 3.93 3.63
N GLY A 99 9.91 2.80 3.00
CA GLY A 99 11.28 2.40 2.65
C GLY A 99 11.97 3.41 1.74
N ALA A 100 11.27 3.95 0.74
CA ALA A 100 11.78 5.00 -0.15
C ALA A 100 12.15 6.30 0.61
N HIS A 101 11.48 6.57 1.73
CA HIS A 101 11.80 7.66 2.66
C HIS A 101 12.84 7.27 3.73
N LYS A 102 13.60 6.17 3.52
CA LYS A 102 14.70 5.69 4.39
C LYS A 102 14.26 5.23 5.78
N TYR A 103 12.98 4.95 5.99
CA TYR A 103 12.54 4.28 7.21
C TYR A 103 12.96 2.80 7.18
N ILE A 104 13.37 2.27 8.32
CA ILE A 104 13.47 0.83 8.51
C ILE A 104 12.06 0.29 8.75
N VAL A 105 11.61 -0.63 7.90
CA VAL A 105 10.20 -1.03 7.84
C VAL A 105 9.98 -2.44 8.39
N LYS A 106 8.88 -2.61 9.11
CA LYS A 106 8.33 -3.88 9.56
C LYS A 106 6.84 -3.95 9.20
N THR A 107 6.45 -4.95 8.43
CA THR A 107 5.04 -5.24 8.12
C THR A 107 4.49 -6.30 9.07
N ASN A 108 3.16 -6.29 9.28
CA ASN A 108 2.43 -7.30 10.04
C ASN A 108 3.04 -7.57 11.43
N PHE A 109 3.35 -6.48 12.15
CA PHE A 109 3.89 -6.63 13.49
C PHE A 109 2.82 -7.13 14.45
N ARG A 110 3.09 -8.29 15.09
CA ARG A 110 2.15 -8.93 15.99
C ARG A 110 2.80 -9.25 17.34
N LEU A 111 2.09 -8.89 18.41
CA LEU A 111 2.30 -9.45 19.74
C LEU A 111 1.13 -10.39 20.05
N THR A 112 1.43 -11.60 20.49
CA THR A 112 0.41 -12.60 20.89
C THR A 112 0.34 -12.73 22.41
N LYS A 113 1.45 -12.50 23.10
CA LYS A 113 1.60 -12.51 24.57
C LYS A 113 2.51 -11.34 24.97
N PRO A 114 2.29 -10.70 26.10
CA PRO A 114 1.21 -10.88 27.08
C PRO A 114 -0.12 -10.28 26.60
N VAL A 115 -0.13 -9.61 25.45
CA VAL A 115 -1.31 -8.93 24.89
C VAL A 115 -1.39 -9.20 23.40
N ARG A 116 -2.62 -9.34 22.89
CA ARG A 116 -2.86 -9.40 21.45
C ARG A 116 -2.86 -7.99 20.86
N LEU A 117 -1.94 -7.76 19.94
CA LEU A 117 -1.74 -6.50 19.23
C LEU A 117 -1.27 -6.77 17.80
N GLU A 118 -1.81 -6.04 16.84
CA GLU A 118 -1.38 -6.07 15.45
C GLU A 118 -1.28 -4.65 14.90
N ILE A 119 -0.20 -4.37 14.15
CA ILE A 119 0.02 -3.13 13.42
C ILE A 119 0.49 -3.50 12.01
N ASP A 120 -0.19 -2.99 11.02
CA ASP A 120 -0.02 -3.42 9.64
C ASP A 120 1.35 -3.03 9.09
N VAL A 121 1.76 -1.76 9.24
CA VAL A 121 3.07 -1.29 8.81
C VAL A 121 3.67 -0.36 9.85
N ILE A 122 4.94 -0.59 10.18
CA ILE A 122 5.74 0.26 11.07
C ILE A 122 6.99 0.70 10.31
N GLY A 123 7.26 1.99 10.27
CA GLY A 123 8.52 2.55 9.81
C GLY A 123 9.23 3.25 10.95
N ILE A 124 10.54 3.08 11.11
CA ILE A 124 11.36 3.79 12.10
C ILE A 124 12.48 4.54 11.38
N ASP A 125 12.52 5.84 11.55
CA ASP A 125 13.66 6.67 11.19
C ASP A 125 14.70 6.63 12.33
N LEU A 126 15.85 6.06 12.03
CA LEU A 126 16.91 5.86 13.03
C LEU A 126 17.55 7.17 13.47
N GLY A 127 17.53 8.19 12.63
CA GLY A 127 18.13 9.50 12.92
C GLY A 127 17.33 10.28 13.96
N SER A 128 16.04 10.43 13.73
CA SER A 128 15.14 11.21 14.61
C SER A 128 14.49 10.38 15.70
N GLY A 129 14.50 9.06 15.60
CA GLY A 129 13.74 8.16 16.46
C GLY A 129 12.24 8.23 16.23
N ARG A 130 11.79 8.77 15.10
CA ARG A 130 10.38 8.85 14.73
C ARG A 130 9.89 7.51 14.20
N GLY A 131 8.81 7.00 14.78
CA GLY A 131 8.08 5.86 14.25
C GLY A 131 6.81 6.31 13.52
N ILE A 132 6.59 5.80 12.32
CA ILE A 132 5.32 5.92 11.59
C ILE A 132 4.59 4.59 11.77
N PHE A 133 3.42 4.63 12.42
CA PHE A 133 2.60 3.45 12.67
C PHE A 133 1.35 3.54 11.81
N ILE A 134 1.24 2.67 10.80
CA ILE A 134 0.17 2.69 9.81
C ILE A 134 -0.84 1.58 10.07
N ASP A 135 -2.11 1.95 10.02
CA ASP A 135 -3.27 1.05 9.89
C ASP A 135 -3.81 1.18 8.46
N CYS A 136 -3.74 0.11 7.69
CA CYS A 136 -4.13 0.09 6.27
C CYS A 136 -5.60 -0.26 6.09
N LYS A 137 -6.34 0.54 5.28
CA LYS A 137 -7.77 0.34 5.02
C LYS A 137 -8.05 0.31 3.51
N HIS A 138 -8.01 -0.90 2.95
CA HIS A 138 -8.26 -1.18 1.54
C HIS A 138 -9.77 -1.27 1.24
N TRP A 139 -10.50 -0.13 1.29
CA TRP A 139 -11.94 -0.08 1.02
C TRP A 139 -12.21 0.63 -0.30
N ILE A 140 -12.68 -0.12 -1.30
CA ILE A 140 -12.88 0.34 -2.68
C ILE A 140 -13.98 1.40 -2.78
N HIS A 141 -15.05 1.28 -2.00
CA HIS A 141 -16.22 2.17 -2.05
C HIS A 141 -16.12 3.39 -1.12
N GLY A 142 -14.93 3.62 -0.54
CA GLY A 142 -14.72 4.67 0.45
C GLY A 142 -15.18 4.28 1.86
N ILE A 143 -14.96 5.18 2.80
CA ILE A 143 -15.24 4.97 4.22
C ILE A 143 -16.05 6.16 4.72
N SER A 144 -17.12 5.89 5.48
CA SER A 144 -17.92 6.96 6.10
C SER A 144 -17.09 7.71 7.16
N ARG A 145 -17.43 8.99 7.40
CA ARG A 145 -16.78 9.79 8.45
C ARG A 145 -16.82 9.09 9.81
N LYS A 146 -17.98 8.58 10.22
CA LYS A 146 -18.17 7.89 11.49
C LYS A 146 -17.24 6.67 11.60
N THR A 147 -17.19 5.86 10.58
CA THR A 147 -16.31 4.67 10.56
C THR A 147 -14.83 5.04 10.63
N LEU A 148 -14.41 6.13 9.95
CA LEU A 148 -13.02 6.63 10.06
C LEU A 148 -12.67 7.07 11.46
N MET A 149 -13.59 7.74 12.15
CA MET A 149 -13.39 8.14 13.56
C MET A 149 -13.23 6.92 14.46
N GLU A 150 -14.10 5.92 14.36
CA GLU A 150 -14.01 4.66 15.11
C GLU A 150 -12.69 3.90 14.85
N ILE A 151 -12.21 3.91 13.59
CA ILE A 151 -10.92 3.28 13.24
C ILE A 151 -9.77 4.04 13.88
N ALA A 152 -9.79 5.38 13.86
CA ALA A 152 -8.75 6.20 14.45
C ALA A 152 -8.66 5.98 15.97
N GLU A 153 -9.79 5.96 16.68
CA GLU A 153 -9.86 5.64 18.10
C GLU A 153 -9.26 4.26 18.41
N LYS A 154 -9.63 3.25 17.62
CA LYS A 154 -9.06 1.90 17.75
C LYS A 154 -7.56 1.87 17.46
N HIS A 155 -7.08 2.66 16.52
CA HIS A 155 -5.65 2.76 16.21
C HIS A 155 -4.87 3.40 17.37
N ILE A 156 -5.37 4.49 17.95
CA ILE A 156 -4.78 5.09 19.16
C ILE A 156 -4.75 4.11 20.32
N LEU A 157 -5.83 3.38 20.56
CA LEU A 157 -5.85 2.35 21.62
C LEU A 157 -4.80 1.26 21.38
N ARG A 158 -4.58 0.84 20.12
CA ARG A 158 -3.50 -0.09 19.77
C ARG A 158 -2.12 0.49 20.08
N ILE A 159 -1.88 1.75 19.75
CA ILE A 159 -0.61 2.43 20.03
C ILE A 159 -0.39 2.59 21.53
N LYS A 160 -1.39 3.01 22.31
CA LYS A 160 -1.31 3.06 23.78
C LYS A 160 -0.98 1.69 24.36
N LYS A 161 -1.59 0.63 23.83
CA LYS A 161 -1.29 -0.75 24.20
C LYS A 161 0.14 -1.16 23.82
N PHE A 162 0.62 -0.78 22.63
CA PHE A 162 2.01 -1.00 22.23
C PHE A 162 2.99 -0.34 23.19
N ILE A 163 2.77 0.92 23.57
CA ILE A 163 3.62 1.67 24.50
C ILE A 163 3.62 0.98 25.89
N LYS A 164 2.46 0.58 26.39
CA LYS A 164 2.35 -0.15 27.67
C LYS A 164 3.19 -1.44 27.68
N TYR A 165 3.31 -2.13 26.55
CA TYR A 165 4.06 -3.37 26.41
C TYR A 165 5.33 -3.22 25.58
N TYR A 166 5.89 -2.02 25.57
CA TYR A 166 7.06 -1.68 24.75
C TYR A 166 8.28 -2.55 25.00
N SER A 167 8.55 -2.92 26.26
CA SER A 167 9.65 -3.83 26.62
C SER A 167 9.53 -5.18 25.91
N TRP A 168 8.32 -5.71 25.77
CA TRP A 168 8.06 -6.93 25.01
C TRP A 168 8.20 -6.71 23.49
N ALA A 169 7.74 -5.58 23.00
CA ALA A 169 7.89 -5.24 21.58
C ALA A 169 9.37 -5.20 21.17
N LYS A 170 10.23 -4.61 21.98
CA LYS A 170 11.70 -4.57 21.77
C LYS A 170 12.34 -5.94 21.62
N THR A 171 11.82 -6.98 22.26
CA THR A 171 12.33 -8.35 22.08
C THR A 171 11.96 -8.97 20.73
N LYS A 172 10.91 -8.47 20.06
CA LYS A 172 10.43 -8.98 18.77
C LYS A 172 11.06 -8.31 17.57
N TRP A 173 11.49 -7.07 17.73
CA TRP A 173 12.16 -6.32 16.67
C TRP A 173 13.15 -5.32 17.28
N THR A 174 14.44 -5.56 17.08
CA THR A 174 15.53 -4.83 17.73
C THR A 174 15.56 -3.34 17.40
N TYR A 175 15.04 -2.94 16.23
CA TYR A 175 14.98 -1.55 15.82
C TYR A 175 14.06 -0.69 16.69
N PHE A 176 13.13 -1.26 17.45
CA PHE A 176 12.34 -0.52 18.42
C PHE A 176 13.20 0.23 19.45
N ARG A 177 14.42 -0.22 19.74
CA ARG A 177 15.33 0.51 20.65
C ARG A 177 15.63 1.95 20.21
N TYR A 178 15.46 2.27 18.95
CA TYR A 178 15.65 3.61 18.40
C TYR A 178 14.37 4.45 18.43
N LEU A 179 13.22 3.86 18.70
CA LEU A 179 11.94 4.53 18.71
C LEU A 179 11.84 5.49 19.89
N ARG A 180 11.55 6.78 19.63
CA ARG A 180 11.39 7.84 20.63
C ARG A 180 9.99 8.42 20.65
N LYS A 181 9.34 8.47 19.48
CA LYS A 181 8.01 9.05 19.29
C LYS A 181 7.30 8.36 18.14
N ILE A 182 5.97 8.27 18.21
CA ILE A 182 5.11 7.61 17.21
C ILE A 182 4.18 8.64 16.58
N VAL A 183 4.11 8.62 15.25
CA VAL A 183 3.09 9.31 14.46
C VAL A 183 2.09 8.27 13.98
N PRO A 184 0.84 8.29 14.47
CA PRO A 184 -0.22 7.39 14.01
C PRO A 184 -0.76 7.84 12.67
N ILE A 185 -0.81 6.92 11.70
CA ILE A 185 -1.39 7.20 10.38
C ILE A 185 -2.39 6.09 10.01
N ILE A 186 -3.54 6.48 9.47
CA ILE A 186 -4.43 5.59 8.73
C ILE A 186 -4.24 5.87 7.25
N VAL A 187 -3.97 4.81 6.49
CA VAL A 187 -3.85 4.90 5.03
C VAL A 187 -5.07 4.25 4.39
N THR A 188 -5.79 5.02 3.58
CA THR A 188 -7.00 4.57 2.87
C THR A 188 -6.74 4.42 1.37
N LEU A 189 -7.50 3.57 0.71
CA LEU A 189 -7.42 3.42 -0.75
C LEU A 189 -7.96 4.66 -1.49
N THR A 190 -9.06 5.21 -0.99
CA THR A 190 -9.73 6.38 -1.56
C THR A 190 -9.48 7.62 -0.70
N THR A 191 -9.70 8.81 -1.25
CA THR A 191 -9.59 10.06 -0.50
C THR A 191 -10.51 10.04 0.72
N PRO A 192 -9.97 10.21 1.94
CA PRO A 192 -10.78 10.16 3.16
C PRO A 192 -11.65 11.41 3.33
N SER A 193 -12.82 11.25 3.96
CA SER A 193 -13.75 12.34 4.25
C SER A 193 -13.31 13.25 5.39
N ILE A 194 -12.37 12.81 6.21
CA ILE A 194 -11.70 13.59 7.26
C ILE A 194 -10.21 13.34 7.22
N ARG A 195 -9.40 14.32 7.60
CA ARG A 195 -7.94 14.27 7.54
C ARG A 195 -7.28 13.95 8.87
N MET A 196 -8.00 14.09 9.94
CA MET A 196 -7.50 13.85 11.29
C MET A 196 -8.64 13.51 12.24
N HIS A 197 -8.38 12.62 13.22
CA HIS A 197 -9.21 12.36 14.39
C HIS A 197 -8.34 11.76 15.50
N GLU A 198 -8.55 12.20 16.77
CA GLU A 198 -7.85 11.68 17.96
C GLU A 198 -6.32 11.61 17.79
N ASN A 199 -5.72 12.66 17.24
CA ASN A 199 -4.27 12.71 16.97
C ASN A 199 -3.76 11.67 15.94
N VAL A 200 -4.65 11.12 15.10
CA VAL A 200 -4.34 10.21 14.00
C VAL A 200 -4.47 10.95 12.68
N LEU A 201 -3.41 10.97 11.89
CA LEU A 201 -3.44 11.47 10.53
C LEU A 201 -4.12 10.44 9.62
N ILE A 202 -5.01 10.92 8.73
CA ILE A 202 -5.74 10.06 7.80
C ILE A 202 -5.48 10.55 6.38
N VAL A 203 -4.83 9.72 5.58
CA VAL A 203 -4.44 10.06 4.21
C VAL A 203 -4.79 8.94 3.24
N SER A 204 -4.98 9.27 1.96
CA SER A 204 -5.04 8.23 0.95
C SER A 204 -3.63 7.72 0.64
N ILE A 205 -3.53 6.49 0.13
CA ILE A 205 -2.25 5.93 -0.32
C ILE A 205 -1.60 6.79 -1.41
N GLN A 206 -2.40 7.47 -2.23
CA GLN A 206 -1.93 8.39 -3.26
C GLN A 206 -1.21 9.60 -2.66
N GLU A 207 -1.63 10.05 -1.48
CA GLU A 207 -1.08 11.20 -0.78
C GLU A 207 0.06 10.83 0.18
N LEU A 208 0.23 9.55 0.52
CA LEU A 208 1.20 9.11 1.53
C LEU A 208 2.63 9.57 1.21
N ASN A 209 3.04 9.47 -0.06
CA ASN A 209 4.39 9.89 -0.46
C ASN A 209 4.64 11.39 -0.23
N SER A 210 3.74 12.26 -0.69
CA SER A 210 3.85 13.72 -0.46
C SER A 210 3.72 14.08 1.01
N THR A 211 2.84 13.41 1.75
CA THR A 211 2.71 13.57 3.20
C THR A 211 4.01 13.29 3.94
N LEU A 212 4.75 12.25 3.55
CA LEU A 212 6.03 11.91 4.19
C LEU A 212 7.16 12.87 3.81
N LEU A 213 7.14 13.45 2.61
CA LEU A 213 8.09 14.49 2.19
C LEU A 213 8.00 15.72 3.10
N ASP A 214 6.79 16.18 3.40
CA ASP A 214 6.51 17.38 4.17
C ASP A 214 5.90 17.08 5.55
N LEU A 215 6.26 15.93 6.15
CA LEU A 215 5.58 15.39 7.32
C LEU A 215 5.47 16.38 8.48
N ASN A 216 6.53 17.13 8.79
CA ASN A 216 6.48 18.10 9.89
C ASN A 216 5.43 19.18 9.62
N MET A 217 5.43 19.76 8.42
CA MET A 217 4.44 20.76 8.01
C MET A 217 3.00 20.20 8.09
N VAL A 218 2.80 18.97 7.65
CA VAL A 218 1.48 18.31 7.70
C VAL A 218 1.03 18.09 9.15
N LEU A 219 1.92 17.66 10.04
CA LEU A 219 1.61 17.46 11.45
C LEU A 219 1.23 18.79 12.12
N ASP A 220 1.99 19.84 11.85
CA ASP A 220 1.72 21.19 12.39
C ASP A 220 0.38 21.74 11.88
N LEU A 221 0.09 21.58 10.57
CA LEU A 221 -1.16 22.01 9.94
C LEU A 221 -2.40 21.38 10.59
N PHE A 222 -2.32 20.11 10.97
CA PHE A 222 -3.43 19.36 11.58
C PHE A 222 -3.36 19.33 13.12
N GLY A 223 -2.36 19.97 13.73
CA GLY A 223 -2.19 19.96 15.20
C GLY A 223 -1.93 18.56 15.75
N ILE A 224 -1.21 17.72 15.00
CA ILE A 224 -0.91 16.33 15.40
C ILE A 224 0.42 16.30 16.15
N GLU A 225 0.39 15.88 17.39
CA GLU A 225 1.58 15.72 18.22
C GLU A 225 2.07 14.26 18.20
N PRO A 226 3.34 14.00 17.82
CA PRO A 226 3.90 12.66 17.93
C PRO A 226 3.88 12.14 19.36
N ILE A 227 3.37 10.93 19.56
CA ILE A 227 3.19 10.32 20.89
C ILE A 227 4.54 9.84 21.41
N PRO A 228 5.03 10.31 22.58
CA PRO A 228 6.31 9.91 23.14
C PRO A 228 6.32 8.43 23.56
N VAL A 229 7.49 7.79 23.44
CA VAL A 229 7.75 6.41 23.90
C VAL A 229 8.89 6.45 24.90
N TYR A 230 8.65 6.01 26.14
CA TYR A 230 9.58 6.02 27.27
C TYR A 230 10.10 4.63 27.62
#